data_b898640be958be6edeee51ba0bb8a532
#
_entry.id   b898640be958be6edeee51ba0bb8a532
#
_cell.length_a   1.000
_cell.length_b   1.000
_cell.length_c   1.000
_cell.angle_alpha   90.00
_cell.angle_beta   90.00
_cell.angle_gamma   90.00
#
_symmetry.space_group_name_H-M   'P 1'
#
loop_
_entity.id
_entity.type
_entity.pdbx_description
1 polymer ?
#
loop_
_entity_poly.entity_id
_entity_poly.type
_entity_poly.pdbx_seq_one_letter_code
_entity_poly.pdbx_strand_id
1 'polypeptide(L)'
;MGKASTKENKCIYQLAREELHLTRAEATTCIPGNPQFPGMGWITESRLVKLEHGEATIQPEDVVAMAKRYNKPELRNYYCCNECAIGKIDAPEVTYNGGIHEILVNMAVSLKNVNHEKIRLMEILEDGKVDSDELADYEKISEELEHISMTIEALQLWCEKMKLRENK
;
A
#
# COMPACT_ATOMS: atom_id res chain seq x y z
N MET A 1 -0.28 28.15 22.57
CA MET A 1 -0.09 26.71 22.89
C MET A 1 -1.02 25.91 21.98
N GLY A 2 -0.49 25.25 20.95
CA GLY A 2 -1.29 24.35 20.09
C GLY A 2 -1.75 23.12 20.89
N LYS A 3 -3.03 22.75 20.76
CA LYS A 3 -3.54 21.50 21.34
C LYS A 3 -2.72 20.32 20.79
N ALA A 4 -2.22 19.45 21.67
CA ALA A 4 -1.61 18.19 21.23
C ALA A 4 -2.65 17.43 20.38
N SER A 5 -2.23 17.01 19.18
CA SER A 5 -3.08 16.22 18.28
C SER A 5 -3.43 14.90 18.96
N THR A 6 -4.71 14.60 19.12
CA THR A 6 -5.18 13.29 19.60
C THR A 6 -5.00 12.22 18.51
N LYS A 7 -4.95 10.94 18.87
CA LYS A 7 -4.76 9.84 17.90
C LYS A 7 -5.81 9.84 16.79
N GLU A 8 -7.04 10.29 17.11
CA GLU A 8 -8.16 10.37 16.17
C GLU A 8 -8.01 11.44 15.07
N ASN A 9 -7.15 12.45 15.31
CA ASN A 9 -6.94 13.57 14.38
C ASN A 9 -5.61 13.49 13.63
N LYS A 10 -4.90 12.36 13.72
CA LYS A 10 -3.60 12.18 13.06
C LYS A 10 -3.77 11.45 11.74
N CYS A 11 -3.20 11.99 10.68
CA CYS A 11 -3.14 11.29 9.41
C CYS A 11 -2.17 10.09 9.49
N ILE A 12 -2.30 9.14 8.58
CA ILE A 12 -1.49 7.92 8.55
C ILE A 12 0.01 8.21 8.45
N TYR A 13 0.38 9.25 7.72
CA TYR A 13 1.79 9.65 7.54
C TYR A 13 2.40 10.17 8.83
N GLN A 14 1.63 10.92 9.63
CA GLN A 14 2.03 11.36 10.96
C GLN A 14 2.19 10.19 11.91
N LEU A 15 1.22 9.25 11.91
CA LEU A 15 1.28 8.04 12.73
C LEU A 15 2.52 7.20 12.37
N ALA A 16 2.82 7.04 11.08
CA ALA A 16 3.98 6.30 10.59
C ALA A 16 5.30 6.91 11.08
N ARG A 17 5.41 8.24 11.11
CA ARG A 17 6.58 8.96 11.64
C ARG A 17 6.72 8.78 13.15
N GLU A 18 5.62 8.96 13.88
CA GLU A 18 5.60 8.90 15.35
C GLU A 18 5.88 7.49 15.89
N GLU A 19 5.49 6.45 15.16
CA GLU A 19 5.81 5.06 15.50
C GLU A 19 7.33 4.82 15.51
N LEU A 20 8.07 5.57 14.71
CA LEU A 20 9.54 5.55 14.71
C LEU A 20 10.15 6.54 15.71
N HIS A 21 9.32 7.20 16.53
CA HIS A 21 9.74 8.23 17.49
C HIS A 21 10.51 9.40 16.86
N LEU A 22 10.29 9.67 15.56
CA LEU A 22 10.96 10.75 14.85
C LEU A 22 10.22 12.08 15.03
N THR A 23 10.94 13.13 15.37
CA THR A 23 10.47 14.52 15.20
C THR A 23 10.36 14.85 13.71
N ARG A 24 9.64 15.91 13.36
CA ARG A 24 9.54 16.37 11.95
C ARG A 24 10.89 16.78 11.40
N ALA A 25 11.69 17.48 12.21
CA ALA A 25 13.05 17.87 11.84
C ALA A 25 13.93 16.65 11.53
N GLU A 26 13.95 15.64 12.40
CA GLU A 26 14.72 14.41 12.19
C GLU A 26 14.22 13.62 10.97
N ALA A 27 12.92 13.60 10.74
CA ALA A 27 12.35 12.92 9.57
C ALA A 27 12.82 13.53 8.25
N THR A 28 12.92 14.84 8.18
CA THR A 28 13.33 15.56 6.95
C THR A 28 14.84 15.69 6.78
N THR A 29 15.61 15.47 7.86
CA THR A 29 17.07 15.62 7.82
C THR A 29 17.71 14.43 7.08
N CYS A 30 18.60 14.75 6.14
CA CYS A 30 19.50 13.77 5.51
C CYS A 30 20.79 13.68 6.34
N ILE A 31 21.24 12.46 6.65
CA ILE A 31 22.56 12.23 7.21
C ILE A 31 23.50 11.85 6.06
N PRO A 32 24.42 12.74 5.63
CA PRO A 32 25.32 12.45 4.52
C PRO A 32 26.10 11.15 4.75
N GLY A 33 26.11 10.29 3.74
CA GLY A 33 26.83 9.02 3.79
C GLY A 33 26.12 7.89 4.57
N ASN A 34 24.96 8.15 5.15
CA ASN A 34 24.17 7.11 5.79
C ASN A 34 22.93 6.74 4.95
N PRO A 35 22.94 5.57 4.26
CA PRO A 35 21.82 5.14 3.43
C PRO A 35 20.54 4.86 4.24
N GLN A 36 20.64 4.67 5.55
CA GLN A 36 19.49 4.47 6.45
C GLN A 36 18.74 5.77 6.74
N PHE A 37 19.37 6.92 6.47
CA PHE A 37 18.78 8.24 6.65
C PHE A 37 18.87 9.06 5.36
N PRO A 38 18.14 8.63 4.30
CA PRO A 38 18.22 9.29 2.99
C PRO A 38 17.65 10.71 2.99
N GLY A 39 17.04 11.14 4.11
CA GLY A 39 16.23 12.35 4.14
C GLY A 39 14.96 12.20 3.30
N MET A 40 14.20 13.28 3.19
CA MET A 40 12.98 13.33 2.37
C MET A 40 13.14 14.20 1.11
N GLY A 41 14.40 14.46 0.70
CA GLY A 41 14.67 15.25 -0.50
C GLY A 41 14.10 16.67 -0.41
N TRP A 42 13.06 16.95 -1.19
CA TRP A 42 12.41 18.27 -1.24
C TRP A 42 11.41 18.54 -0.10
N ILE A 43 11.07 17.53 0.74
CA ILE A 43 10.15 17.73 1.85
C ILE A 43 10.89 18.42 2.99
N THR A 44 10.65 19.71 3.15
CA THR A 44 11.11 20.49 4.30
C THR A 44 10.24 20.23 5.53
N GLU A 45 10.73 20.56 6.72
CA GLU A 45 9.94 20.44 7.95
C GLU A 45 8.61 21.22 7.84
N SER A 46 8.65 22.45 7.32
CA SER A 46 7.45 23.28 7.12
C SER A 46 6.44 22.61 6.16
N ARG A 47 6.91 21.97 5.08
CA ARG A 47 6.03 21.22 4.18
C ARG A 47 5.45 19.99 4.90
N LEU A 48 6.25 19.25 5.64
CA LEU A 48 5.80 18.08 6.39
C LEU A 48 4.71 18.44 7.41
N VAL A 49 4.86 19.56 8.13
CA VAL A 49 3.80 20.10 9.02
C VAL A 49 2.49 20.27 8.27
N LYS A 50 2.50 20.93 7.11
CA LYS A 50 1.30 21.19 6.30
C LYS A 50 0.67 19.90 5.77
N LEU A 51 1.50 18.93 5.35
CA LEU A 51 1.01 17.62 4.89
C LEU A 51 0.33 16.85 6.04
N GLU A 52 0.95 16.80 7.21
CA GLU A 52 0.40 16.11 8.38
C GLU A 52 -0.89 16.75 8.92
N HIS A 53 -1.07 18.07 8.72
CA HIS A 53 -2.27 18.79 9.15
C HIS A 53 -3.36 18.86 8.06
N GLY A 54 -3.10 18.33 6.87
CA GLY A 54 -4.04 18.41 5.75
C GLY A 54 -4.15 19.81 5.13
N GLU A 55 -3.18 20.71 5.42
CA GLU A 55 -3.13 22.08 4.89
C GLU A 55 -2.50 22.15 3.49
N ALA A 56 -1.91 21.06 3.04
CA ALA A 56 -1.35 20.90 1.70
C ALA A 56 -1.74 19.54 1.11
N THR A 57 -2.01 19.52 -0.20
CA THR A 57 -2.27 18.26 -0.93
C THR A 57 -1.00 17.43 -1.00
N ILE A 58 -1.11 16.18 -0.61
CA ILE A 58 -0.03 15.20 -0.70
C ILE A 58 0.13 14.79 -2.16
N GLN A 59 1.37 14.78 -2.66
CA GLN A 59 1.71 14.33 -3.99
C GLN A 59 2.30 12.90 -3.94
N PRO A 60 2.21 12.10 -5.02
CA PRO A 60 2.78 10.75 -5.06
C PRO A 60 4.25 10.71 -4.64
N GLU A 61 5.03 11.73 -5.04
CA GLU A 61 6.45 11.85 -4.73
C GLU A 61 6.69 12.07 -3.23
N ASP A 62 5.81 12.83 -2.55
CA ASP A 62 5.87 13.01 -1.10
C ASP A 62 5.69 11.65 -0.39
N VAL A 63 4.73 10.85 -0.87
CA VAL A 63 4.45 9.52 -0.32
C VAL A 63 5.63 8.58 -0.52
N VAL A 64 6.24 8.58 -1.70
CA VAL A 64 7.44 7.76 -1.99
C VAL A 64 8.58 8.13 -1.05
N ALA A 65 8.82 9.44 -0.82
CA ALA A 65 9.86 9.91 0.08
C ALA A 65 9.57 9.50 1.54
N MET A 66 8.33 9.67 2.01
CA MET A 66 7.91 9.26 3.36
C MET A 66 7.98 7.74 3.54
N ALA A 67 7.48 6.95 2.58
CA ALA A 67 7.52 5.49 2.63
C ALA A 67 8.96 4.96 2.76
N LYS A 68 9.87 5.53 1.97
CA LYS A 68 11.30 5.21 2.03
C LYS A 68 11.92 5.62 3.37
N ARG A 69 11.66 6.84 3.83
CA ARG A 69 12.22 7.38 5.07
C ARG A 69 11.74 6.65 6.32
N TYR A 70 10.47 6.27 6.33
CA TYR A 70 9.85 5.57 7.45
C TYR A 70 10.00 4.04 7.38
N ASN A 71 10.56 3.54 6.27
CA ASN A 71 10.62 2.09 6.02
C ASN A 71 9.21 1.44 6.06
N LYS A 72 8.25 2.12 5.44
CA LYS A 72 6.84 1.73 5.39
C LYS A 72 6.33 1.76 3.96
N PRO A 73 6.66 0.73 3.15
CA PRO A 73 6.21 0.64 1.76
C PRO A 73 4.68 0.63 1.63
N GLU A 74 3.96 0.19 2.66
CA GLU A 74 2.50 0.19 2.76
C GLU A 74 1.87 1.57 2.60
N LEU A 75 2.58 2.65 2.88
CA LEU A 75 2.07 4.02 2.68
C LEU A 75 1.77 4.33 1.21
N ARG A 76 2.47 3.69 0.27
CA ARG A 76 2.23 3.87 -1.17
C ARG A 76 0.91 3.21 -1.57
N ASN A 77 0.65 1.98 -1.12
CA ASN A 77 -0.63 1.32 -1.36
C ASN A 77 -1.77 2.11 -0.74
N TYR A 78 -1.63 2.55 0.52
CA TYR A 78 -2.63 3.41 1.16
C TYR A 78 -2.96 4.65 0.33
N TYR A 79 -1.94 5.37 -0.16
CA TYR A 79 -2.15 6.55 -1.00
C TYR A 79 -2.91 6.21 -2.29
N CYS A 80 -2.52 5.14 -2.98
CA CYS A 80 -3.19 4.72 -4.20
C CYS A 80 -4.66 4.42 -3.94
N CYS A 81 -4.98 3.62 -2.92
CA CYS A 81 -6.35 3.20 -2.64
C CYS A 81 -7.24 4.32 -2.06
N ASN A 82 -6.67 5.29 -1.31
CA ASN A 82 -7.47 6.23 -0.54
C ASN A 82 -7.39 7.68 -1.02
N GLU A 83 -6.33 8.07 -1.73
CA GLU A 83 -6.09 9.48 -2.08
C GLU A 83 -5.95 9.70 -3.60
N CYS A 84 -5.38 8.75 -4.33
CA CYS A 84 -5.21 8.84 -5.77
C CYS A 84 -6.51 8.53 -6.52
N ALA A 85 -6.95 9.42 -7.41
CA ALA A 85 -8.19 9.23 -8.17
C ALA A 85 -8.17 7.98 -9.06
N ILE A 86 -7.03 7.65 -9.66
CA ILE A 86 -6.86 6.44 -10.49
C ILE A 86 -6.74 5.21 -9.59
N GLY A 87 -5.90 5.31 -8.55
CA GLY A 87 -5.65 4.18 -7.67
C GLY A 87 -6.88 3.71 -6.89
N LYS A 88 -7.83 4.62 -6.58
CA LYS A 88 -9.14 4.25 -6.00
C LYS A 88 -9.97 3.32 -6.89
N ILE A 89 -9.68 3.28 -8.18
CA ILE A 89 -10.37 2.41 -9.14
C ILE A 89 -9.58 1.13 -9.35
N ASP A 90 -8.24 1.26 -9.48
CA ASP A 90 -7.41 0.18 -10.02
C ASP A 90 -6.52 -0.51 -8.98
N ALA A 91 -6.24 0.15 -7.84
CA ALA A 91 -5.32 -0.41 -6.85
C ALA A 91 -6.07 -1.26 -5.81
N PRO A 92 -5.69 -2.52 -5.61
CA PRO A 92 -6.26 -3.33 -4.55
C PRO A 92 -5.82 -2.82 -3.18
N GLU A 93 -6.77 -2.69 -2.25
CA GLU A 93 -6.45 -2.32 -0.87
C GLU A 93 -5.84 -3.50 -0.12
N VAL A 94 -4.59 -3.35 0.29
CA VAL A 94 -3.89 -4.37 1.05
C VAL A 94 -4.01 -4.10 2.54
N THR A 95 -4.84 -4.87 3.22
CA THR A 95 -4.92 -4.86 4.70
C THR A 95 -3.79 -5.71 5.29
N TYR A 96 -2.74 -5.02 5.75
CA TYR A 96 -1.53 -5.67 6.29
C TYR A 96 -1.67 -5.98 7.79
N ASN A 97 -2.68 -6.78 8.16
CA ASN A 97 -2.92 -7.14 9.57
C ASN A 97 -2.30 -8.50 9.96
N GLY A 98 -1.85 -9.28 8.98
CA GLY A 98 -1.34 -10.62 9.19
C GLY A 98 0.18 -10.76 9.00
N GLY A 99 0.75 -11.75 9.65
CA GLY A 99 2.12 -12.17 9.37
C GLY A 99 2.23 -12.91 8.03
N ILE A 100 3.47 -13.23 7.62
CA ILE A 100 3.74 -13.97 6.38
C ILE A 100 2.90 -15.26 6.24
N HIS A 101 2.59 -15.92 7.36
CA HIS A 101 1.78 -17.13 7.34
C HIS A 101 0.37 -16.91 6.81
N GLU A 102 -0.27 -15.81 7.20
CA GLU A 102 -1.61 -15.46 6.72
C GLU A 102 -1.59 -15.13 5.21
N ILE A 103 -0.59 -14.37 4.77
CA ILE A 103 -0.38 -14.07 3.35
C ILE A 103 -0.21 -15.36 2.54
N LEU A 104 0.62 -16.29 3.02
CA LEU A 104 0.86 -17.57 2.33
C LEU A 104 -0.38 -18.46 2.30
N VAL A 105 -1.18 -18.50 3.38
CA VAL A 105 -2.44 -19.25 3.40
C VAL A 105 -3.43 -18.65 2.40
N ASN A 106 -3.61 -17.33 2.41
CA ASN A 106 -4.49 -16.65 1.46
C ASN A 106 -4.04 -16.89 0.01
N MET A 107 -2.74 -16.80 -0.26
CA MET A 107 -2.18 -17.09 -1.58
C MET A 107 -2.45 -18.53 -2.02
N ALA A 108 -2.27 -19.51 -1.13
CA ALA A 108 -2.53 -20.92 -1.45
C ALA A 108 -4.01 -21.17 -1.75
N VAL A 109 -4.91 -20.53 -1.01
CA VAL A 109 -6.37 -20.62 -1.24
C VAL A 109 -6.72 -20.00 -2.57
N SER A 110 -6.28 -18.75 -2.83
CA SER A 110 -6.57 -18.04 -4.08
C SER A 110 -6.05 -18.79 -5.31
N LEU A 111 -4.80 -19.30 -5.26
CA LEU A 111 -4.25 -20.08 -6.37
C LEU A 111 -5.01 -21.39 -6.61
N LYS A 112 -5.51 -22.05 -5.56
CA LYS A 112 -6.36 -23.23 -5.69
C LYS A 112 -7.68 -22.90 -6.39
N ASN A 113 -8.33 -21.79 -5.99
CA ASN A 113 -9.59 -21.35 -6.56
C ASN A 113 -9.44 -21.04 -8.05
N VAL A 114 -8.43 -20.27 -8.44
CA VAL A 114 -8.17 -19.94 -9.85
C VAL A 114 -7.89 -21.19 -10.70
N ASN A 115 -7.16 -22.16 -10.17
CA ASN A 115 -6.95 -23.41 -10.92
C ASN A 115 -8.26 -24.15 -11.16
N HIS A 116 -9.21 -24.06 -10.23
CA HIS A 116 -10.54 -24.66 -10.39
C HIS A 116 -11.38 -23.91 -11.43
N GLU A 117 -11.36 -22.56 -11.39
CA GLU A 117 -12.17 -21.71 -12.26
C GLU A 117 -11.54 -21.50 -13.66
N LYS A 118 -10.29 -21.90 -13.86
CA LYS A 118 -9.55 -21.69 -15.12
C LYS A 118 -10.28 -22.29 -16.34
N ILE A 119 -10.82 -23.49 -16.21
CA ILE A 119 -11.50 -24.18 -17.33
C ILE A 119 -12.75 -23.36 -17.69
N ARG A 120 -13.53 -22.98 -16.69
CA ARG A 120 -14.75 -22.19 -16.87
C ARG A 120 -14.48 -20.84 -17.52
N LEU A 121 -13.41 -20.16 -17.08
CA LEU A 121 -12.97 -18.90 -17.70
C LEU A 121 -12.59 -19.07 -19.17
N MET A 122 -11.93 -20.17 -19.53
CA MET A 122 -11.57 -20.47 -20.92
C MET A 122 -12.80 -20.74 -21.77
N GLU A 123 -13.82 -21.41 -21.22
CA GLU A 123 -15.11 -21.66 -21.92
C GLU A 123 -15.84 -20.33 -22.18
N ILE A 124 -15.99 -19.48 -21.15
CA ILE A 124 -16.65 -18.16 -21.25
C ILE A 124 -15.96 -17.25 -22.28
N LEU A 125 -14.64 -17.30 -22.36
CA LEU A 125 -13.87 -16.43 -23.26
C LEU A 125 -13.59 -17.05 -24.65
N GLU A 126 -14.12 -18.23 -24.95
CA GLU A 126 -13.84 -18.95 -26.22
C GLU A 126 -14.26 -18.14 -27.44
N ASP A 127 -15.40 -17.48 -27.38
CA ASP A 127 -15.94 -16.67 -28.49
C ASP A 127 -15.60 -15.16 -28.34
N GLY A 128 -14.95 -14.77 -27.26
CA GLY A 128 -14.55 -13.38 -26.96
C GLY A 128 -15.71 -12.50 -26.50
N LYS A 129 -16.81 -13.09 -26.01
CA LYS A 129 -17.96 -12.40 -25.42
C LYS A 129 -18.32 -13.04 -24.10
N VAL A 130 -19.06 -12.33 -23.29
CA VAL A 130 -19.67 -12.85 -22.05
C VAL A 130 -21.17 -12.74 -22.22
N ASP A 131 -21.84 -13.87 -22.37
CA ASP A 131 -23.29 -13.91 -22.52
C ASP A 131 -24.01 -13.76 -21.18
N SER A 132 -25.32 -13.47 -21.21
CA SER A 132 -26.09 -13.15 -20.01
C SER A 132 -26.16 -14.30 -18.98
N ASP A 133 -26.08 -15.54 -19.43
CA ASP A 133 -26.06 -16.74 -18.60
C ASP A 133 -24.67 -17.08 -18.02
N GLU A 134 -23.61 -16.47 -18.58
CA GLU A 134 -22.22 -16.61 -18.12
C GLU A 134 -21.78 -15.50 -17.17
N LEU A 135 -22.54 -14.40 -17.11
CA LEU A 135 -22.17 -13.20 -16.38
C LEU A 135 -21.90 -13.49 -14.89
N ALA A 136 -22.70 -14.32 -14.25
CA ALA A 136 -22.53 -14.67 -12.84
C ALA A 136 -21.24 -15.45 -12.56
N ASP A 137 -20.87 -16.37 -13.45
CA ASP A 137 -19.62 -17.12 -13.36
C ASP A 137 -18.42 -16.20 -13.63
N TYR A 138 -18.53 -15.32 -14.61
CA TYR A 138 -17.52 -14.32 -14.94
C TYR A 138 -17.25 -13.34 -13.78
N GLU A 139 -18.31 -12.83 -13.15
CA GLU A 139 -18.20 -11.95 -11.99
C GLU A 139 -17.47 -12.65 -10.83
N LYS A 140 -17.85 -13.89 -10.53
CA LYS A 140 -17.19 -14.68 -9.48
C LYS A 140 -15.71 -14.90 -9.77
N ILE A 141 -15.36 -15.23 -11.01
CA ILE A 141 -13.96 -15.41 -11.41
C ILE A 141 -13.20 -14.08 -11.30
N SER A 142 -13.83 -12.95 -11.66
CA SER A 142 -13.26 -11.62 -11.53
C SER A 142 -12.93 -11.28 -10.07
N GLU A 143 -13.84 -11.59 -9.13
CA GLU A 143 -13.60 -11.42 -7.69
C GLU A 143 -12.42 -12.26 -7.19
N GLU A 144 -12.27 -13.51 -7.64
CA GLU A 144 -11.13 -14.36 -7.29
C GLU A 144 -9.81 -13.83 -7.85
N LEU A 145 -9.82 -13.25 -9.06
CA LEU A 145 -8.63 -12.60 -9.64
C LEU A 145 -8.23 -11.34 -8.85
N GLU A 146 -9.19 -10.57 -8.36
CA GLU A 146 -8.94 -9.43 -7.49
C GLU A 146 -8.31 -9.88 -6.15
N HIS A 147 -8.83 -10.94 -5.56
CA HIS A 147 -8.26 -11.57 -4.35
C HIS A 147 -6.81 -12.00 -4.54
N ILE A 148 -6.47 -12.57 -5.69
CA ILE A 148 -5.09 -12.91 -6.03
C ILE A 148 -4.23 -11.67 -6.13
N SER A 149 -4.71 -10.64 -6.81
CA SER A 149 -3.99 -9.37 -6.96
C SER A 149 -3.64 -8.76 -5.60
N MET A 150 -4.62 -8.71 -4.67
CA MET A 150 -4.39 -8.24 -3.29
C MET A 150 -3.34 -9.08 -2.56
N THR A 151 -3.39 -10.40 -2.71
CA THR A 151 -2.46 -11.31 -2.03
C THR A 151 -1.05 -11.18 -2.57
N ILE A 152 -0.89 -11.01 -3.89
CA ILE A 152 0.41 -10.78 -4.54
C ILE A 152 1.00 -9.45 -4.06
N GLU A 153 0.22 -8.38 -4.04
CA GLU A 153 0.65 -7.07 -3.56
C GLU A 153 1.07 -7.14 -2.08
N ALA A 154 0.30 -7.82 -1.23
CA ALA A 154 0.64 -8.04 0.18
C ALA A 154 1.99 -8.75 0.33
N LEU A 155 2.24 -9.78 -0.46
CA LEU A 155 3.51 -10.51 -0.45
C LEU A 155 4.68 -9.64 -0.92
N GLN A 156 4.48 -8.85 -1.97
CA GLN A 156 5.49 -7.92 -2.48
C GLN A 156 5.87 -6.86 -1.45
N LEU A 157 4.87 -6.24 -0.80
CA LEU A 157 5.09 -5.27 0.27
C LEU A 157 5.82 -5.90 1.47
N TRP A 158 5.46 -7.12 1.84
CA TRP A 158 6.15 -7.85 2.90
C TRP A 158 7.61 -8.14 2.53
N CYS A 159 7.89 -8.62 1.32
CA CYS A 159 9.25 -8.88 0.84
C CYS A 159 10.09 -7.60 0.81
N GLU A 160 9.53 -6.48 0.35
CA GLU A 160 10.22 -5.19 0.35
C GLU A 160 10.58 -4.76 1.77
N LYS A 161 9.64 -4.89 2.70
CA LYS A 161 9.85 -4.57 4.12
C LYS A 161 10.95 -5.43 4.76
N MET A 162 11.04 -6.71 4.39
CA MET A 162 12.12 -7.59 4.87
C MET A 162 13.48 -7.18 4.32
N LYS A 163 13.60 -6.91 3.01
CA LYS A 163 14.84 -6.42 2.40
C LYS A 163 15.35 -5.13 3.06
N LEU A 164 14.43 -4.24 3.43
CA LEU A 164 14.77 -3.00 4.11
C LEU A 164 15.22 -3.22 5.57
N ARG A 165 14.85 -4.34 6.20
CA ARG A 165 15.31 -4.73 7.54
C ARG A 165 16.69 -5.38 7.53
N GLU A 166 17.01 -6.18 6.51
CA GLU A 166 18.31 -6.85 6.39
C GLU A 166 19.45 -5.88 6.05
N ASN A 167 19.14 -4.73 5.46
CA ASN A 167 20.10 -3.68 5.15
C ASN A 167 20.38 -2.71 6.33
N LYS A 168 19.93 -3.05 7.54
CA LYS A 168 20.21 -2.37 8.79
C LYS A 168 21.30 -3.08 9.57
#